data_5cb1e339de5c908adf2ec6bf23349e4e
#
_entry.id   5cb1e339de5c908adf2ec6bf23349e4e
#
_cell.length_a   1.000
_cell.length_b   1.000
_cell.length_c   1.000
_cell.angle_alpha   90.00
_cell.angle_beta   90.00
_cell.angle_gamma   90.00
#
_symmetry.space_group_name_H-M   'P 1'
#
loop_
_entity.id
_entity.type
_entity.pdbx_description
1 polymer ?
#
loop_
_entity_poly.entity_id
_entity_poly.type
_entity_poly.pdbx_seq_one_letter_code
_entity_poly.pdbx_strand_id
1 'polypeptide(L)'
;FLCYCRLMHSQIDNYLDLGITVNYLAFPQDGLVGKVFEDMQKLWCSDNRNVAITELKKGNDIEANACTNPVEGHFKIGRLIGATGTPTIVLSDGRIVPGYIPAEELIEIIING
;
A
#
# COMPACT_ATOMS: atom_id res chain seq x y z
N PHE A 1 -0.70 3.77 -9.82
CA PHE A 1 0.18 3.77 -8.63
C PHE A 1 1.20 4.88 -8.71
N LEU A 2 1.41 5.58 -7.60
CA LEU A 2 2.33 6.70 -7.54
C LEU A 2 3.79 6.29 -7.48
N CYS A 3 4.64 7.22 -7.90
CA CYS A 3 6.09 7.07 -7.91
C CYS A 3 6.67 6.66 -6.55
N TYR A 4 6.24 7.31 -5.47
CA TYR A 4 6.77 7.02 -4.13
C TYR A 4 6.30 5.67 -3.58
N CYS A 5 5.11 5.20 -3.94
CA CYS A 5 4.66 3.86 -3.60
C CYS A 5 5.47 2.79 -4.33
N ARG A 6 5.79 3.03 -5.60
CA ARG A 6 6.68 2.14 -6.37
C ARG A 6 8.06 2.08 -5.75
N LEU A 7 8.60 3.23 -5.36
CA LEU A 7 9.91 3.32 -4.71
C LEU A 7 9.94 2.50 -3.42
N MET A 8 8.94 2.69 -2.56
CA MET A 8 8.84 1.94 -1.31
C MET A 8 8.74 0.44 -1.56
N HIS A 9 7.89 0.02 -2.49
CA HIS A 9 7.72 -1.39 -2.83
C HIS A 9 9.01 -1.99 -3.40
N SER A 10 9.76 -1.24 -4.21
CA SER A 10 11.04 -1.72 -4.75
C SER A 10 12.08 -1.96 -3.67
N GLN A 11 11.94 -1.33 -2.52
CA GLN A 11 12.84 -1.44 -1.37
C GLN A 11 12.25 -2.29 -0.24
N ILE A 12 11.21 -3.07 -0.51
CA ILE A 12 10.49 -3.80 0.54
C ILE A 12 11.41 -4.72 1.36
N ASP A 13 12.39 -5.34 0.73
CA ASP A 13 13.33 -6.22 1.42
C ASP A 13 14.14 -5.47 2.48
N ASN A 14 14.42 -4.19 2.27
CA ASN A 14 15.14 -3.38 3.26
C ASN A 14 14.35 -3.25 4.57
N TYR A 15 13.03 -3.10 4.47
CA TYR A 15 12.15 -3.04 5.64
C TYR A 15 12.06 -4.41 6.32
N LEU A 16 11.88 -5.46 5.54
CA LEU A 16 11.77 -6.82 6.06
C LEU A 16 13.07 -7.28 6.74
N ASP A 17 14.23 -6.94 6.18
CA ASP A 17 15.53 -7.28 6.74
C ASP A 17 15.78 -6.63 8.10
N LEU A 18 15.16 -5.49 8.36
CA LEU A 18 15.21 -4.82 9.67
C LEU A 18 14.16 -5.35 10.66
N GLY A 19 13.41 -6.37 10.29
CA GLY A 19 12.39 -6.97 11.15
C GLY A 19 11.06 -6.24 11.15
N ILE A 20 10.83 -5.32 10.20
CA ILE A 20 9.57 -4.61 10.07
C ILE A 20 8.57 -5.48 9.31
N THR A 21 7.39 -5.69 9.87
CA THR A 21 6.28 -6.33 9.16
C THR A 21 5.50 -5.27 8.42
N VAL A 22 5.29 -5.47 7.12
CA VAL A 22 4.59 -4.50 6.27
C VAL A 22 3.27 -5.08 5.80
N ASN A 23 2.18 -4.42 6.17
CA ASN A 23 0.83 -4.77 5.73
C ASN A 23 0.34 -3.69 4.76
N TYR A 24 -0.06 -4.11 3.56
CA TYR A 24 -0.57 -3.20 2.56
C TYR A 24 -2.08 -3.05 2.67
N LEU A 25 -2.54 -1.80 2.68
CA LEU A 25 -3.95 -1.47 2.52
C LEU A 25 -4.14 -0.71 1.21
N ALA A 26 -5.31 -0.88 0.60
CA ALA A 26 -5.63 -0.22 -0.66
C ALA A 26 -6.10 1.21 -0.41
N PHE A 27 -5.57 2.16 -1.18
CA PHE A 27 -6.03 3.54 -1.15
C PHE A 27 -6.02 4.09 -2.59
N PRO A 28 -7.10 3.83 -3.37
CA PRO A 28 -7.19 4.36 -4.73
C PRO A 28 -7.30 5.89 -4.69
N GLN A 29 -6.36 6.57 -5.32
CA GLN A 29 -6.23 8.02 -5.22
C GLN A 29 -7.40 8.78 -5.82
N ASP A 30 -7.96 8.25 -6.92
CA ASP A 30 -9.09 8.88 -7.59
C ASP A 30 -10.43 8.48 -6.96
N GLY A 31 -10.39 7.84 -5.80
CA GLY A 31 -11.58 7.37 -5.10
C GLY A 31 -12.06 6.03 -5.61
N LEU A 32 -13.32 5.73 -5.38
CA LEU A 32 -13.92 4.42 -5.68
C LEU A 32 -14.42 4.34 -7.13
N VAL A 33 -13.67 4.94 -8.06
CA VAL A 33 -13.98 4.93 -9.50
C VAL A 33 -12.69 4.91 -10.31
N GLY A 34 -12.76 4.44 -11.55
CA GLY A 34 -11.67 4.49 -12.50
C GLY A 34 -10.71 3.32 -12.44
N LYS A 35 -9.63 3.42 -13.25
CA LYS A 35 -8.70 2.31 -13.46
C LYS A 35 -7.94 1.92 -12.21
N VAL A 36 -7.51 2.86 -11.39
CA VAL A 36 -6.77 2.56 -10.16
C VAL A 36 -7.62 1.75 -9.21
N PHE A 37 -8.88 2.14 -9.02
CA PHE A 37 -9.81 1.38 -8.20
C PHE A 37 -10.05 -0.03 -8.76
N GLU A 38 -10.25 -0.15 -10.07
CA GLU A 38 -10.44 -1.45 -10.73
C GLU A 38 -9.21 -2.35 -10.57
N ASP A 39 -8.02 -1.81 -10.77
CA ASP A 39 -6.76 -2.55 -10.62
C ASP A 39 -6.55 -3.02 -9.18
N MET A 40 -6.89 -2.20 -8.19
CA MET A 40 -6.80 -2.59 -6.78
C MET A 40 -7.77 -3.71 -6.44
N GLN A 41 -8.99 -3.68 -6.99
CA GLN A 41 -9.94 -4.78 -6.82
C GLN A 41 -9.42 -6.07 -7.43
N LYS A 42 -8.84 -6.01 -8.63
CA LYS A 42 -8.19 -7.16 -9.28
C LYS A 42 -7.05 -7.70 -8.43
N LEU A 43 -6.23 -6.82 -7.88
CA LEU A 43 -5.13 -7.21 -6.99
C LEU A 43 -5.63 -8.02 -5.80
N TRP A 44 -6.67 -7.56 -5.13
CA TRP A 44 -7.23 -8.23 -3.96
C TRP A 44 -7.94 -9.53 -4.31
N CYS A 45 -8.46 -9.65 -5.52
CA CYS A 45 -9.12 -10.86 -6.01
C CYS A 45 -8.14 -11.84 -6.69
N SER A 46 -6.87 -11.49 -6.76
CA SER A 46 -5.84 -12.33 -7.37
C SER A 46 -5.47 -13.50 -6.47
N ASP A 47 -5.14 -14.64 -7.09
CA ASP A 47 -4.68 -15.84 -6.37
C ASP A 47 -3.33 -15.62 -5.70
N ASN A 48 -2.48 -14.77 -6.27
CA ASN A 48 -1.18 -14.41 -5.68
C ASN A 48 -1.01 -12.88 -5.67
N ARG A 49 -1.35 -12.28 -4.53
CA ARG A 49 -1.31 -10.82 -4.38
C ARG A 49 0.08 -10.24 -4.48
N ASN A 50 1.09 -10.94 -4.01
CA ASN A 50 2.47 -10.46 -4.07
C ASN A 50 2.97 -10.35 -5.52
N VAL A 51 2.66 -11.31 -6.36
CA VAL A 51 2.96 -11.25 -7.78
C VAL A 51 2.15 -10.15 -8.47
N ALA A 52 0.86 -10.09 -8.17
CA ALA A 52 -0.03 -9.10 -8.77
C ALA A 52 0.39 -7.66 -8.46
N ILE A 53 0.74 -7.36 -7.21
CA ILE A 53 1.18 -6.01 -6.86
C ILE A 53 2.49 -5.65 -7.54
N THR A 54 3.40 -6.60 -7.68
CA THR A 54 4.65 -6.38 -8.39
C THR A 54 4.41 -6.07 -9.87
N GLU A 55 3.53 -6.82 -10.52
CA GLU A 55 3.18 -6.59 -11.92
C GLU A 55 2.52 -5.22 -12.13
N LEU A 56 1.57 -4.85 -11.29
CA LEU A 56 0.92 -3.54 -11.37
C LEU A 56 1.91 -2.40 -11.16
N LYS A 57 2.84 -2.54 -10.25
CA LYS A 57 3.86 -1.50 -10.00
C LYS A 57 4.86 -1.38 -11.14
N LYS A 58 5.03 -2.42 -11.95
CA LYS A 58 5.80 -2.36 -13.19
C LYS A 58 5.03 -1.70 -14.34
N GLY A 59 3.74 -1.44 -14.16
CA GLY A 59 2.87 -0.89 -15.19
C GLY A 59 2.19 -1.94 -16.04
N ASN A 60 2.28 -3.22 -15.68
CA ASN A 60 1.62 -4.30 -16.39
C ASN A 60 0.19 -4.47 -15.91
N ASP A 61 -0.70 -4.89 -16.79
CA ASP A 61 -2.07 -5.24 -16.41
C ASP A 61 -2.09 -6.64 -15.77
N ILE A 62 -3.06 -6.85 -14.91
CA ILE A 62 -3.33 -8.17 -14.32
C ILE A 62 -4.77 -8.57 -14.61
N GLU A 63 -5.03 -9.87 -14.54
CA GLU A 63 -6.38 -10.40 -14.65
C GLU A 63 -6.76 -11.14 -13.37
N ALA A 64 -8.00 -10.96 -12.95
CA ALA A 64 -8.57 -11.68 -11.82
C ALA A 64 -10.08 -11.71 -11.96
N ASN A 65 -10.70 -12.77 -11.43
CA ASN A 65 -12.13 -12.85 -11.34
C ASN A 65 -12.64 -11.84 -10.31
N ALA A 66 -13.81 -11.25 -10.56
CA ALA A 66 -14.43 -10.38 -9.58
C ALA A 66 -14.75 -11.15 -8.30
N CYS A 67 -14.52 -10.52 -7.17
CA CYS A 67 -14.78 -11.13 -5.86
C CYS A 67 -15.17 -10.05 -4.85
N THR A 68 -15.68 -10.48 -3.69
CA THR A 68 -15.84 -9.60 -2.55
C THR A 68 -14.45 -9.25 -2.02
N ASN A 69 -14.16 -7.96 -1.88
CA ASN A 69 -12.83 -7.50 -1.50
C ASN A 69 -12.91 -6.30 -0.54
N PRO A 70 -11.83 -6.01 0.21
CA PRO A 70 -11.84 -4.96 1.23
C PRO A 70 -11.45 -3.58 0.72
N VAL A 71 -11.30 -3.35 -0.58
CA VAL A 71 -10.76 -2.09 -1.12
C VAL A 71 -11.58 -0.89 -0.69
N GLU A 72 -12.90 -0.96 -0.79
CA GLU A 72 -13.78 0.14 -0.36
C GLU A 72 -13.63 0.43 1.14
N GLY A 73 -13.59 -0.62 1.96
CA GLY A 73 -13.38 -0.47 3.41
C GLY A 73 -12.04 0.14 3.75
N HIS A 74 -10.97 -0.30 3.09
CA HIS A 74 -9.64 0.28 3.25
C HIS A 74 -9.60 1.75 2.86
N PHE A 75 -10.26 2.13 1.78
CA PHE A 75 -10.34 3.51 1.35
C PHE A 75 -11.04 4.39 2.39
N LYS A 76 -12.16 3.90 2.92
CA LYS A 76 -12.91 4.62 3.96
C LYS A 76 -12.08 4.80 5.23
N ILE A 77 -11.32 3.78 5.65
CA ILE A 77 -10.41 3.88 6.80
C ILE A 77 -9.32 4.92 6.52
N GLY A 78 -8.72 4.89 5.34
CA GLY A 78 -7.70 5.86 4.95
C GLY A 78 -8.21 7.29 5.01
N ARG A 79 -9.44 7.54 4.53
CA ARG A 79 -10.09 8.85 4.63
C ARG A 79 -10.33 9.25 6.07
N LEU A 80 -10.78 8.32 6.88
CA LEU A 80 -11.11 8.56 8.29
C LEU A 80 -9.88 8.97 9.11
N ILE A 81 -8.73 8.37 8.86
CA ILE A 81 -7.48 8.73 9.54
C ILE A 81 -6.78 9.95 8.96
N GLY A 82 -7.34 10.54 7.90
CA GLY A 82 -6.83 11.76 7.31
C GLY A 82 -5.73 11.57 6.27
N ALA A 83 -5.62 10.38 5.67
CA ALA A 83 -4.67 10.15 4.58
C ALA A 83 -5.04 11.00 3.36
N THR A 84 -4.10 11.81 2.89
CA THR A 84 -4.29 12.70 1.74
C THR A 84 -3.46 12.30 0.53
N GLY A 85 -2.62 11.28 0.68
CA GLY A 85 -1.77 10.79 -0.40
C GLY A 85 -1.16 9.45 -0.04
N THR A 86 -0.35 8.91 -0.95
CA THR A 86 0.30 7.61 -0.77
C THR A 86 1.80 7.70 -1.05
N PRO A 87 2.60 6.93 -0.35
CA PRO A 87 2.21 6.09 0.78
C PRO A 87 1.87 6.92 2.03
N THR A 88 0.96 6.40 2.84
CA THR A 88 0.73 6.86 4.21
C THR A 88 1.02 5.68 5.12
N ILE A 89 1.93 5.84 6.06
CA ILE A 89 2.39 4.77 6.93
C ILE A 89 1.72 4.92 8.29
N VAL A 90 1.12 3.86 8.80
CA VAL A 90 0.53 3.82 10.14
C VAL A 90 1.32 2.83 10.97
N LEU A 91 1.88 3.30 12.06
CA LEU A 91 2.64 2.46 13.00
C LEU A 91 1.70 1.71 13.93
N SER A 92 2.19 0.64 14.54
CA SER A 92 1.38 -0.20 15.43
C SER A 92 0.87 0.54 16.67
N ASP A 93 1.51 1.63 17.06
CA ASP A 93 1.07 2.48 18.18
C ASP A 93 0.11 3.61 17.77
N GLY A 94 -0.27 3.66 16.49
CA GLY A 94 -1.22 4.65 15.96
C GLY A 94 -0.59 5.90 15.40
N ARG A 95 0.72 6.09 15.50
CA ARG A 95 1.38 7.24 14.88
C ARG A 95 1.31 7.14 13.36
N ILE A 96 1.16 8.28 12.69
CA ILE A 96 1.06 8.36 11.25
C ILE A 96 2.29 9.06 10.68
N VAL A 97 2.93 8.43 9.70
CA VAL A 97 4.04 9.00 8.94
C VAL A 97 3.54 9.24 7.52
N PRO A 98 3.31 10.50 7.12
CA PRO A 98 2.87 10.78 5.75
C PRO A 98 4.05 10.71 4.80
N GLY A 99 3.84 9.99 3.68
CA GLY A 99 4.84 9.90 2.64
C GLY A 99 5.88 8.80 2.85
N TYR A 100 6.80 8.74 1.91
CA TYR A 100 7.87 7.76 1.89
C TYR A 100 9.01 8.15 2.83
N ILE A 101 9.52 7.17 3.58
CA ILE A 101 10.81 7.30 4.27
C ILE A 101 11.60 5.99 4.12
N PRO A 102 12.95 6.08 4.03
CA PRO A 102 13.80 4.89 3.95
C PRO A 102 13.66 3.98 5.18
N ALA A 103 13.97 2.70 5.00
CA ALA A 103 13.82 1.70 6.06
C ALA A 103 14.61 2.05 7.32
N GLU A 104 15.82 2.54 7.17
CA GLU A 104 16.70 2.92 8.29
C GLU A 104 16.10 4.06 9.12
N GLU A 105 15.46 5.02 8.48
CA GLU A 105 14.79 6.11 9.18
C GLU A 105 13.50 5.65 9.84
N LEU A 106 12.76 4.78 9.17
CA LEU A 106 11.50 4.25 9.70
C LEU A 106 11.75 3.42 10.96
N ILE A 107 12.77 2.57 10.97
CA ILE A 107 13.07 1.76 12.16
C ILE A 107 13.47 2.64 13.36
N GLU A 108 14.17 3.74 13.13
CA GLU A 108 14.50 4.71 14.19
C GLU A 108 13.24 5.32 14.79
N ILE A 109 12.28 5.69 13.95
CA ILE A 109 11.00 6.25 14.43
C ILE A 109 10.24 5.21 15.26
N ILE A 110 10.21 3.95 14.82
CA ILE A 110 9.52 2.86 15.52
C ILE A 110 10.15 2.62 16.89
N ILE A 111 11.48 2.58 16.96
CA ILE A 111 12.21 2.25 18.20
C ILE A 111 12.19 3.43 19.18
N ASN A 112 12.40 4.65 18.71
CA ASN A 112 12.59 5.83 19.53
C ASN A 112 11.30 6.62 19.81
N GLY A 113 10.21 6.14 19.25
CA GLY A 113 8.91 6.78 19.44
C GLY A 113 8.20 6.42 20.73
#